data_177f8e1edb280c8ae0b17d5e289d9a40
#
_entry.id   177f8e1edb280c8ae0b17d5e289d9a40
#
_cell.length_a   1.000
_cell.length_b   1.000
_cell.length_c   1.000
_cell.angle_alpha   90.00
_cell.angle_beta   90.00
_cell.angle_gamma   90.00
#
_symmetry.space_group_name_H-M   'P 1'
#
loop_
_entity.id
_entity.type
_entity.pdbx_description
1 polymer ?
#
loop_
_entity_poly.entity_id
_entity_poly.type
_entity_poly.pdbx_seq_one_letter_code
_entity_poly.pdbx_strand_id
1 'polypeptide(L)'
;LFVLAEENRAHYKNAFACLSAAGSLRRAAVSEAARSADLTMIRTFLKEGFTLPKEGTPRILFLTSPTPAGVADFREAQDAENTVYLPGVLGAVFLNEAMKLVQNTQTEIFLHPLTPEAPQCVRIGDTMLCAADDTRSTLNEFLLSPLSDFIPFAMQEAETLTAQAVEELRLCKRTHDAIETIYRPFVDYDHVERETNRLLETLKL
;
A
#
# COMPACT_ATOMS: atom_id res chain seq x y z
N LEU A 1 -10.85 19.11 -27.07
CA LEU A 1 -11.15 17.85 -26.39
C LEU A 1 -10.09 16.78 -26.62
N PHE A 2 -9.76 16.44 -27.87
CA PHE A 2 -8.75 15.42 -28.20
C PHE A 2 -7.38 15.72 -27.53
N VAL A 3 -6.92 16.97 -27.58
CA VAL A 3 -5.66 17.40 -26.93
C VAL A 3 -5.71 17.16 -25.42
N LEU A 4 -6.79 17.55 -24.74
CA LEU A 4 -6.95 17.31 -23.30
C LEU A 4 -6.97 15.81 -22.96
N ALA A 5 -7.58 14.99 -23.81
CA ALA A 5 -7.60 13.54 -23.58
C ALA A 5 -6.21 12.90 -23.73
N GLU A 6 -5.40 13.36 -24.69
CA GLU A 6 -4.02 12.90 -24.85
C GLU A 6 -3.13 13.38 -23.70
N GLU A 7 -3.32 14.62 -23.23
CA GLU A 7 -2.62 15.18 -22.07
C GLU A 7 -2.94 14.40 -20.78
N ASN A 8 -4.22 14.12 -20.55
CA ASN A 8 -4.68 13.29 -19.44
C ASN A 8 -4.03 11.89 -19.48
N ARG A 9 -4.02 11.25 -20.65
CA ARG A 9 -3.39 9.94 -20.84
C ARG A 9 -1.88 9.97 -20.55
N ALA A 10 -1.18 11.04 -20.97
CA ALA A 10 0.24 11.21 -20.72
C ALA A 10 0.54 11.30 -19.22
N HIS A 11 -0.23 12.09 -18.47
CA HIS A 11 -0.11 12.22 -17.02
C HIS A 11 -0.36 10.88 -16.30
N TYR A 12 -1.40 10.12 -16.69
CA TYR A 12 -1.60 8.77 -16.12
C TYR A 12 -0.41 7.86 -16.40
N LYS A 13 0.10 7.84 -17.62
CA LYS A 13 1.26 7.02 -17.98
C LYS A 13 2.49 7.36 -17.14
N ASN A 14 2.75 8.66 -16.93
CA ASN A 14 3.87 9.13 -16.12
C ASN A 14 3.67 8.72 -14.65
N ALA A 15 2.48 8.94 -14.08
CA ALA A 15 2.18 8.54 -12.71
C ALA A 15 2.42 7.04 -12.49
N PHE A 16 1.90 6.19 -13.37
CA PHE A 16 2.11 4.74 -13.27
C PHE A 16 3.58 4.33 -13.44
N ALA A 17 4.35 5.01 -14.29
CA ALA A 17 5.77 4.75 -14.45
C ALA A 17 6.53 5.07 -13.14
N CYS A 18 6.26 6.23 -12.53
CA CYS A 18 6.84 6.62 -11.24
C CYS A 18 6.45 5.64 -10.13
N LEU A 19 5.17 5.25 -10.02
CA LEU A 19 4.71 4.29 -9.01
C LEU A 19 5.36 2.92 -9.19
N SER A 20 5.49 2.44 -10.42
CA SER A 20 6.14 1.15 -10.72
C SER A 20 7.64 1.17 -10.36
N ALA A 21 8.33 2.27 -10.67
CA ALA A 21 9.73 2.45 -10.30
C ALA A 21 9.91 2.52 -8.77
N ALA A 22 9.07 3.29 -8.08
CA ALA A 22 9.07 3.38 -6.61
C ALA A 22 8.85 2.01 -5.96
N GLY A 23 7.88 1.23 -6.45
CA GLY A 23 7.62 -0.13 -5.98
C GLY A 23 8.83 -1.06 -6.20
N SER A 24 9.52 -0.95 -7.33
CA SER A 24 10.72 -1.75 -7.62
C SER A 24 11.87 -1.44 -6.68
N LEU A 25 12.11 -0.16 -6.36
CA LEU A 25 13.12 0.27 -5.39
C LEU A 25 12.79 -0.22 -3.97
N ARG A 26 11.52 -0.13 -3.53
CA ARG A 26 11.10 -0.66 -2.22
C ARG A 26 11.34 -2.17 -2.14
N ARG A 27 10.97 -2.95 -3.17
CA ARG A 27 11.25 -4.40 -3.22
C ARG A 27 12.74 -4.70 -3.12
N ALA A 28 13.57 -3.96 -3.86
CA ALA A 28 15.02 -4.14 -3.83
C ALA A 28 15.59 -3.85 -2.44
N ALA A 29 15.16 -2.77 -1.77
CA ALA A 29 15.58 -2.43 -0.42
C ALA A 29 15.19 -3.51 0.61
N VAL A 30 13.94 -3.99 0.57
CA VAL A 30 13.47 -5.06 1.47
C VAL A 30 14.21 -6.37 1.21
N SER A 31 14.46 -6.71 -0.05
CA SER A 31 15.23 -7.90 -0.43
C SER A 31 16.68 -7.84 0.06
N GLU A 32 17.30 -6.65 -0.01
CA GLU A 32 18.64 -6.42 0.51
C GLU A 32 18.68 -6.53 2.05
N ALA A 33 17.73 -5.90 2.74
CA ALA A 33 17.62 -6.01 4.20
C ALA A 33 17.40 -7.45 4.66
N ALA A 34 16.61 -8.24 3.94
CA ALA A 34 16.37 -9.64 4.26
C ALA A 34 17.65 -10.51 4.18
N ARG A 35 18.65 -10.12 3.36
CA ARG A 35 19.96 -10.81 3.32
C ARG A 35 20.81 -10.54 4.56
N SER A 36 20.62 -9.38 5.17
CA SER A 36 21.33 -8.98 6.39
C SER A 36 20.60 -9.42 7.68
N ALA A 37 19.34 -9.86 7.57
CA ALA A 37 18.50 -10.22 8.71
C ALA A 37 18.64 -11.73 9.09
N ASP A 38 18.56 -12.00 10.39
CA ASP A 38 18.40 -13.38 10.89
C ASP A 38 16.92 -13.80 10.77
N LEU A 39 16.58 -14.34 9.60
CA LEU A 39 15.21 -14.80 9.32
C LEU A 39 14.78 -15.95 10.25
N THR A 40 15.71 -16.73 10.79
CA THR A 40 15.40 -17.81 11.73
C THR A 40 14.96 -17.24 13.06
N MET A 41 15.70 -16.26 13.57
CA MET A 41 15.36 -15.55 14.80
C MET A 41 14.02 -14.81 14.66
N ILE A 42 13.78 -14.13 13.54
CA ILE A 42 12.49 -13.46 13.25
C ILE A 42 11.32 -14.46 13.27
N ARG A 43 11.46 -15.62 12.59
CA ARG A 43 10.40 -16.64 12.57
C ARG A 43 10.14 -17.25 13.94
N THR A 44 11.18 -17.46 14.73
CA THR A 44 11.05 -17.95 16.11
C THR A 44 10.30 -16.95 16.96
N PHE A 45 10.72 -15.67 16.92
CA PHE A 45 10.05 -14.59 17.63
C PHE A 45 8.55 -14.50 17.26
N LEU A 46 8.22 -14.57 15.97
CA LEU A 46 6.82 -14.51 15.51
C LEU A 46 6.00 -15.72 15.98
N LYS A 47 6.58 -16.92 16.00
CA LYS A 47 5.89 -18.15 16.45
C LYS A 47 5.67 -18.19 17.95
N GLU A 48 6.61 -17.70 18.72
CA GLU A 48 6.58 -17.73 20.20
C GLU A 48 5.83 -16.53 20.76
N GLY A 49 5.89 -15.39 20.08
CA GLY A 49 5.30 -14.13 20.55
C GLY A 49 3.80 -13.98 20.25
N PHE A 50 3.23 -14.78 19.33
CA PHE A 50 1.85 -14.60 18.88
C PHE A 50 1.07 -15.92 18.80
N THR A 51 -0.20 -15.87 19.21
CA THR A 51 -1.13 -16.98 19.01
C THR A 51 -1.66 -16.94 17.57
N LEU A 52 -1.39 -18.00 16.81
CA LEU A 52 -1.86 -18.07 15.42
C LEU A 52 -3.39 -18.18 15.36
N PRO A 53 -4.03 -17.48 14.41
CA PRO A 53 -5.45 -17.63 14.13
C PRO A 53 -5.80 -19.05 13.64
N LYS A 54 -7.10 -19.37 13.63
CA LYS A 54 -7.59 -20.65 13.07
C LYS A 54 -7.20 -20.80 11.60
N GLU A 55 -7.09 -22.05 11.16
CA GLU A 55 -6.91 -22.36 9.73
C GLU A 55 -8.02 -21.72 8.86
N GLY A 56 -7.65 -21.27 7.68
CA GLY A 56 -8.57 -20.64 6.74
C GLY A 56 -7.86 -19.83 5.67
N THR A 57 -8.62 -18.95 5.00
CA THR A 57 -8.11 -18.08 3.95
C THR A 57 -8.03 -16.66 4.48
N PRO A 58 -6.87 -15.96 4.36
CA PRO A 58 -6.75 -14.59 4.78
C PRO A 58 -7.56 -13.64 3.89
N ARG A 59 -8.07 -12.55 4.49
CA ARG A 59 -8.62 -11.42 3.75
C ARG A 59 -7.48 -10.50 3.33
N ILE A 60 -7.45 -10.16 2.05
CA ILE A 60 -6.45 -9.24 1.48
C ILE A 60 -7.10 -7.87 1.34
N LEU A 61 -6.46 -6.86 1.93
CA LEU A 61 -6.95 -5.48 2.00
C LEU A 61 -5.83 -4.50 1.62
N PHE A 62 -6.18 -3.23 1.39
CA PHE A 62 -5.23 -2.12 1.20
C PHE A 62 -5.55 -1.01 2.20
N LEU A 63 -4.53 -0.45 2.85
CA LEU A 63 -4.67 0.64 3.81
C LEU A 63 -4.27 2.00 3.25
N THR A 64 -3.47 2.03 2.21
CA THR A 64 -3.02 3.28 1.60
C THR A 64 -3.33 3.30 0.11
N SER A 65 -3.45 4.49 -0.45
CA SER A 65 -3.63 4.67 -1.89
C SER A 65 -3.04 6.01 -2.35
N PRO A 66 -2.22 6.03 -3.41
CA PRO A 66 -1.83 7.29 -4.04
C PRO A 66 -3.05 7.93 -4.71
N THR A 67 -3.26 9.23 -4.42
CA THR A 67 -4.37 10.02 -4.95
C THR A 67 -3.88 11.38 -5.42
N PRO A 68 -4.67 12.14 -6.17
CA PRO A 68 -4.35 13.54 -6.53
C PRO A 68 -4.18 14.47 -5.32
N ALA A 69 -4.75 14.11 -4.15
CA ALA A 69 -4.62 14.88 -2.92
C ALA A 69 -3.39 14.50 -2.08
N GLY A 70 -2.69 13.43 -2.46
CA GLY A 70 -1.58 12.83 -1.72
C GLY A 70 -1.79 11.34 -1.53
N VAL A 71 -1.04 10.73 -0.62
CA VAL A 71 -1.26 9.34 -0.23
C VAL A 71 -2.35 9.31 0.85
N ALA A 72 -3.50 8.74 0.52
CA ALA A 72 -4.53 8.47 1.50
C ALA A 72 -4.10 7.29 2.40
N ASP A 73 -4.29 7.44 3.71
CA ASP A 73 -3.94 6.44 4.72
C ASP A 73 -5.15 6.15 5.59
N PHE A 74 -5.56 4.89 5.63
CA PHE A 74 -6.72 4.41 6.37
C PHE A 74 -6.33 3.55 7.59
N ARG A 75 -5.06 3.60 8.03
CA ARG A 75 -4.61 2.81 9.20
C ARG A 75 -5.38 3.15 10.46
N GLU A 76 -5.70 4.42 10.68
CA GLU A 76 -6.46 4.88 11.83
C GLU A 76 -7.93 4.38 11.87
N ALA A 77 -8.46 3.97 10.71
CA ALA A 77 -9.82 3.42 10.62
C ALA A 77 -9.89 1.92 10.98
N GLN A 78 -8.75 1.29 11.28
CA GLN A 78 -8.70 -0.12 11.68
C GLN A 78 -8.71 -0.20 13.19
N ASP A 79 -9.83 -0.62 13.76
CA ASP A 79 -9.98 -0.91 15.19
C ASP A 79 -9.10 -2.11 15.57
N ALA A 80 -7.85 -1.86 15.93
CA ALA A 80 -6.98 -2.84 16.53
C ALA A 80 -6.66 -2.41 17.96
N GLU A 81 -7.11 -3.18 18.92
CA GLU A 81 -6.82 -2.93 20.35
C GLU A 81 -5.31 -2.90 20.62
N ASN A 82 -4.56 -3.73 19.88
CA ASN A 82 -3.11 -3.83 20.00
C ASN A 82 -2.45 -3.64 18.63
N THR A 83 -1.79 -2.49 18.41
CA THR A 83 -0.99 -2.25 17.22
C THR A 83 0.47 -2.13 17.59
N VAL A 84 1.33 -2.94 16.94
CA VAL A 84 2.78 -2.89 17.07
C VAL A 84 3.36 -2.33 15.79
N TYR A 85 4.06 -1.21 15.89
CA TYR A 85 4.74 -0.58 14.77
C TYR A 85 6.18 -1.09 14.67
N LEU A 86 6.50 -1.65 13.52
CA LEU A 86 7.81 -2.22 13.20
C LEU A 86 8.60 -1.21 12.35
N PRO A 87 9.70 -0.65 12.88
CA PRO A 87 10.38 0.46 12.23
C PRO A 87 11.19 0.04 10.99
N GLY A 88 11.16 0.93 10.00
CA GLY A 88 12.03 0.90 8.84
C GLY A 88 11.90 -0.34 7.94
N VAL A 89 12.93 -0.57 7.14
CA VAL A 89 12.95 -1.67 6.17
C VAL A 89 12.94 -3.06 6.84
N LEU A 90 13.51 -3.18 8.05
CA LEU A 90 13.43 -4.43 8.83
C LEU A 90 12.00 -4.75 9.24
N GLY A 91 11.18 -3.75 9.57
CA GLY A 91 9.76 -3.94 9.79
C GLY A 91 9.08 -4.61 8.60
N ALA A 92 9.41 -4.21 7.37
CA ALA A 92 8.90 -4.86 6.16
C ALA A 92 9.40 -6.31 6.01
N VAL A 93 10.64 -6.62 6.42
CA VAL A 93 11.14 -8.02 6.46
C VAL A 93 10.34 -8.85 7.46
N PHE A 94 10.09 -8.33 8.66
CA PHE A 94 9.23 -8.98 9.66
C PHE A 94 7.84 -9.26 9.14
N LEU A 95 7.21 -8.27 8.50
CA LEU A 95 5.87 -8.42 7.94
C LEU A 95 5.81 -9.46 6.83
N ASN A 96 6.87 -9.57 5.99
CA ASN A 96 6.97 -10.63 4.98
C ASN A 96 7.02 -12.02 5.62
N GLU A 97 7.76 -12.20 6.72
CA GLU A 97 7.81 -13.47 7.44
C GLU A 97 6.49 -13.74 8.20
N ALA A 98 5.86 -12.71 8.77
CA ALA A 98 4.54 -12.81 9.39
C ALA A 98 3.47 -13.21 8.37
N MET A 99 3.46 -12.61 7.17
CA MET A 99 2.53 -12.98 6.10
C MET A 99 2.67 -14.46 5.70
N LYS A 100 3.91 -14.96 5.57
CA LYS A 100 4.15 -16.39 5.28
C LYS A 100 3.63 -17.30 6.40
N LEU A 101 3.73 -16.85 7.65
CA LEU A 101 3.28 -17.61 8.81
C LEU A 101 1.75 -17.74 8.83
N VAL A 102 1.01 -16.71 8.40
CA VAL A 102 -0.46 -16.65 8.48
C VAL A 102 -1.18 -16.90 7.15
N GLN A 103 -0.47 -17.22 6.07
CA GLN A 103 -1.04 -17.38 4.72
C GLN A 103 -2.17 -18.41 4.60
N ASN A 104 -2.28 -19.34 5.54
CA ASN A 104 -3.32 -20.38 5.61
C ASN A 104 -4.19 -20.22 6.87
N THR A 105 -4.38 -19.02 7.37
CA THR A 105 -5.18 -18.75 8.57
C THR A 105 -6.26 -17.69 8.29
N GLN A 106 -7.30 -17.68 9.13
CA GLN A 106 -8.36 -16.67 9.10
C GLN A 106 -7.84 -15.36 9.71
N THR A 107 -7.18 -14.54 8.88
CA THR A 107 -6.58 -13.28 9.29
C THR A 107 -6.79 -12.18 8.24
N GLU A 108 -6.29 -10.98 8.51
CA GLU A 108 -6.27 -9.84 7.59
C GLU A 108 -4.83 -9.48 7.25
N ILE A 109 -4.56 -9.38 5.94
CA ILE A 109 -3.27 -8.96 5.40
C ILE A 109 -3.52 -7.69 4.59
N PHE A 110 -2.86 -6.61 4.97
CA PHE A 110 -2.97 -5.32 4.31
C PHE A 110 -1.73 -5.11 3.44
N LEU A 111 -1.91 -5.13 2.14
CA LEU A 111 -0.83 -5.04 1.18
C LEU A 111 -0.48 -3.59 0.86
N HIS A 112 0.77 -3.36 0.51
CA HIS A 112 1.23 -2.07 0.04
C HIS A 112 0.78 -1.83 -1.41
N PRO A 113 0.18 -0.67 -1.75
CA PRO A 113 -0.40 -0.44 -3.08
C PRO A 113 0.62 -0.44 -4.22
N LEU A 114 1.88 -0.09 -3.95
CA LEU A 114 2.97 -0.08 -4.95
C LEU A 114 3.71 -1.41 -5.03
N THR A 115 3.56 -2.27 -4.02
CA THR A 115 4.19 -3.58 -3.93
C THR A 115 3.17 -4.56 -3.35
N PRO A 116 2.14 -4.94 -4.15
CA PRO A 116 1.02 -5.75 -3.64
C PRO A 116 1.43 -7.14 -3.14
N GLU A 117 2.64 -7.57 -3.42
CA GLU A 117 3.27 -8.76 -2.85
C GLU A 117 3.88 -8.55 -1.45
N ALA A 118 4.00 -7.29 -1.01
CA ALA A 118 4.57 -6.95 0.30
C ALA A 118 3.48 -6.44 1.26
N PRO A 119 3.39 -6.99 2.48
CA PRO A 119 2.43 -6.50 3.46
C PRO A 119 2.86 -5.15 4.04
N GLN A 120 1.87 -4.30 4.27
CA GLN A 120 1.97 -3.05 5.03
C GLN A 120 1.61 -3.26 6.50
N CYS A 121 0.59 -4.10 6.74
CA CYS A 121 0.25 -4.61 8.05
C CYS A 121 -0.21 -6.08 7.93
N VAL A 122 -0.05 -6.83 9.01
CA VAL A 122 -0.52 -8.21 9.16
C VAL A 122 -1.18 -8.33 10.53
N ARG A 123 -2.42 -8.82 10.57
CA ARG A 123 -3.09 -9.14 11.84
C ARG A 123 -2.73 -10.56 12.26
N ILE A 124 -2.30 -10.74 13.51
CA ILE A 124 -2.08 -12.06 14.11
C ILE A 124 -2.85 -12.11 15.44
N GLY A 125 -3.96 -12.84 15.47
CA GLY A 125 -4.90 -12.79 16.59
C GLY A 125 -5.45 -11.38 16.81
N ASP A 126 -5.31 -10.85 18.01
CA ASP A 126 -5.78 -9.50 18.38
C ASP A 126 -4.72 -8.41 18.14
N THR A 127 -3.55 -8.78 17.63
CA THR A 127 -2.45 -7.85 17.39
C THR A 127 -2.29 -7.53 15.91
N MET A 128 -2.20 -6.26 15.57
CA MET A 128 -1.85 -5.79 14.25
C MET A 128 -0.39 -5.36 14.22
N LEU A 129 0.43 -6.02 13.40
CA LEU A 129 1.80 -5.64 13.11
C LEU A 129 1.79 -4.72 11.90
N CYS A 130 2.33 -3.52 12.01
CA CYS A 130 2.38 -2.54 10.92
C CYS A 130 3.79 -2.05 10.68
N ALA A 131 4.16 -1.87 9.41
CA ALA A 131 5.38 -1.13 9.07
C ALA A 131 5.22 0.34 9.47
N ALA A 132 6.25 0.89 10.10
CA ALA A 132 6.37 2.32 10.38
C ALA A 132 7.47 2.94 9.53
N ASP A 133 7.28 4.21 9.18
CA ASP A 133 8.27 4.97 8.40
C ASP A 133 9.44 5.49 9.28
N ASP A 134 9.45 5.15 10.58
CA ASP A 134 10.50 5.59 11.50
C ASP A 134 11.83 4.89 11.19
N THR A 135 12.89 5.70 11.08
CA THR A 135 14.26 5.24 10.84
C THR A 135 14.95 4.69 12.09
N ARG A 136 14.37 4.87 13.27
CA ARG A 136 14.92 4.39 14.55
C ARG A 136 14.62 2.91 14.73
N SER A 137 15.50 2.06 14.24
CA SER A 137 15.32 0.62 14.37
C SER A 137 15.68 0.12 15.76
N THR A 138 14.68 -0.37 16.49
CA THR A 138 14.89 -1.20 17.70
C THR A 138 15.11 -2.68 17.35
N LEU A 139 15.13 -3.02 16.06
CA LEU A 139 15.22 -4.38 15.55
C LEU A 139 16.64 -4.82 15.16
N ASN A 140 17.65 -4.04 15.55
CA ASN A 140 19.06 -4.30 15.18
C ASN A 140 19.59 -5.65 15.70
N GLU A 141 19.01 -6.18 16.78
CA GLU A 141 19.35 -7.51 17.32
C GLU A 141 19.05 -8.66 16.37
N PHE A 142 18.14 -8.43 15.37
CA PHE A 142 17.81 -9.40 14.35
C PHE A 142 18.71 -9.34 13.11
N LEU A 143 19.81 -8.58 13.16
CA LEU A 143 20.76 -8.45 12.06
C LEU A 143 21.94 -9.39 12.22
N LEU A 144 22.28 -10.12 11.17
CA LEU A 144 23.52 -10.89 11.03
C LEU A 144 24.69 -10.01 10.55
N SER A 145 24.37 -8.92 9.85
CA SER A 145 25.36 -7.96 9.33
C SER A 145 24.73 -6.55 9.23
N PRO A 146 25.57 -5.49 9.21
CA PRO A 146 25.06 -4.13 8.99
C PRO A 146 24.24 -4.02 7.69
N LEU A 147 23.21 -3.16 7.73
CA LEU A 147 22.42 -2.84 6.54
C LEU A 147 23.29 -2.09 5.51
N SER A 148 23.07 -2.40 4.24
CA SER A 148 23.75 -1.75 3.11
C SER A 148 23.31 -0.28 2.95
N ASP A 149 24.24 0.59 2.55
CA ASP A 149 23.97 2.00 2.21
C ASP A 149 23.01 2.17 1.02
N PHE A 150 22.81 1.11 0.24
CA PHE A 150 21.81 1.09 -0.83
C PHE A 150 20.39 1.27 -0.29
N ILE A 151 20.09 0.76 0.90
CA ILE A 151 18.73 0.76 1.47
C ILE A 151 18.19 2.18 1.67
N PRO A 152 18.87 3.08 2.42
CA PRO A 152 18.38 4.44 2.61
C PRO A 152 18.27 5.20 1.28
N PHE A 153 19.21 5.00 0.35
CA PHE A 153 19.12 5.57 -0.99
C PHE A 153 17.88 5.10 -1.75
N ALA A 154 17.64 3.80 -1.79
CA ALA A 154 16.50 3.24 -2.51
C ALA A 154 15.15 3.66 -1.92
N MET A 155 15.06 3.78 -0.59
CA MET A 155 13.84 4.23 0.09
C MET A 155 13.57 5.72 -0.18
N GLN A 156 14.58 6.57 -0.10
CA GLN A 156 14.47 8.00 -0.41
C GLN A 156 14.06 8.25 -1.87
N GLU A 157 14.64 7.52 -2.82
CA GLU A 157 14.31 7.64 -4.22
C GLU A 157 12.88 7.15 -4.51
N ALA A 158 12.43 6.08 -3.83
CA ALA A 158 11.06 5.61 -3.92
C ALA A 158 10.04 6.63 -3.40
N GLU A 159 10.37 7.37 -2.34
CA GLU A 159 9.54 8.48 -1.84
C GLU A 159 9.46 9.63 -2.85
N THR A 160 10.60 10.00 -3.44
CA THR A 160 10.69 11.03 -4.48
C THR A 160 9.81 10.67 -5.68
N LEU A 161 9.90 9.44 -6.18
CA LEU A 161 9.08 8.94 -7.28
C LEU A 161 7.59 8.90 -6.91
N THR A 162 7.27 8.55 -5.67
CA THR A 162 5.87 8.56 -5.20
C THR A 162 5.31 9.99 -5.18
N ALA A 163 6.09 10.98 -4.73
CA ALA A 163 5.70 12.39 -4.76
C ALA A 163 5.50 12.91 -6.19
N GLN A 164 6.38 12.53 -7.12
CA GLN A 164 6.23 12.84 -8.54
C GLN A 164 4.94 12.23 -9.13
N ALA A 165 4.63 10.98 -8.79
CA ALA A 165 3.40 10.34 -9.23
C ALA A 165 2.15 11.06 -8.71
N VAL A 166 2.15 11.51 -7.46
CA VAL A 166 1.04 12.30 -6.88
C VAL A 166 0.85 13.61 -7.66
N GLU A 167 1.93 14.28 -8.07
CA GLU A 167 1.83 15.51 -8.88
C GLU A 167 1.26 15.21 -10.27
N GLU A 168 1.70 14.14 -10.92
CA GLU A 168 1.14 13.70 -12.20
C GLU A 168 -0.36 13.35 -12.08
N LEU A 169 -0.79 12.68 -11.00
CA LEU A 169 -2.21 12.41 -10.72
C LEU A 169 -3.00 13.71 -10.48
N ARG A 170 -2.39 14.72 -9.87
CA ARG A 170 -3.00 16.04 -9.67
C ARG A 170 -3.22 16.77 -11.01
N LEU A 171 -2.23 16.71 -11.91
CA LEU A 171 -2.35 17.23 -13.27
C LEU A 171 -3.42 16.47 -14.06
N CYS A 172 -3.43 15.15 -13.94
CA CYS A 172 -4.44 14.28 -14.54
C CYS A 172 -5.86 14.67 -14.10
N LYS A 173 -6.06 14.90 -12.78
CA LYS A 173 -7.36 15.36 -12.26
C LYS A 173 -7.77 16.71 -12.87
N ARG A 174 -6.87 17.70 -12.93
CA ARG A 174 -7.16 19.00 -13.54
C ARG A 174 -7.60 18.88 -15.01
N THR A 175 -6.90 18.06 -15.78
CA THR A 175 -7.24 17.81 -17.20
C THR A 175 -8.58 17.08 -17.32
N HIS A 176 -8.83 16.11 -16.42
CA HIS A 176 -10.12 15.41 -16.33
C HIS A 176 -11.28 16.38 -16.03
N ASP A 177 -11.11 17.24 -15.02
CA ASP A 177 -12.11 18.22 -14.64
C ASP A 177 -12.42 19.20 -15.79
N ALA A 178 -11.39 19.58 -16.57
CA ALA A 178 -11.57 20.41 -17.78
C ALA A 178 -12.37 19.65 -18.87
N ILE A 179 -12.10 18.38 -19.09
CA ILE A 179 -12.85 17.52 -20.00
C ILE A 179 -14.30 17.40 -19.53
N GLU A 180 -14.54 17.14 -18.26
CA GLU A 180 -15.87 17.03 -17.67
C GLU A 180 -16.68 18.33 -17.85
N THR A 181 -16.06 19.48 -17.67
CA THR A 181 -16.69 20.80 -17.88
C THR A 181 -17.23 20.95 -19.32
N ILE A 182 -16.53 20.37 -20.31
CA ILE A 182 -16.96 20.39 -21.71
C ILE A 182 -18.15 19.46 -21.93
N TYR A 183 -18.18 18.29 -21.31
CA TYR A 183 -19.25 17.30 -21.50
C TYR A 183 -20.49 17.55 -20.67
N ARG A 184 -20.33 18.14 -19.48
CA ARG A 184 -21.40 18.32 -18.50
C ARG A 184 -22.70 18.93 -19.07
N PRO A 185 -22.66 19.93 -19.97
CA PRO A 185 -23.88 20.48 -20.56
C PRO A 185 -24.66 19.51 -21.47
N PHE A 186 -24.03 18.42 -21.90
CA PHE A 186 -24.62 17.44 -22.83
C PHE A 186 -25.06 16.15 -22.12
N VAL A 187 -24.88 16.04 -20.81
CA VAL A 187 -25.29 14.87 -20.02
C VAL A 187 -26.68 15.10 -19.47
N ASP A 188 -27.61 14.20 -19.77
CA ASP A 188 -28.95 14.17 -19.15
C ASP A 188 -28.86 13.50 -17.77
N TYR A 189 -28.56 14.31 -16.76
CA TYR A 189 -28.43 13.86 -15.37
C TYR A 189 -29.75 13.33 -14.81
N ASP A 190 -30.91 13.84 -15.24
CA ASP A 190 -32.21 13.36 -14.79
C ASP A 190 -32.47 11.94 -15.29
N HIS A 191 -31.98 11.63 -16.50
CA HIS A 191 -32.03 10.25 -17.02
C HIS A 191 -31.13 9.33 -16.21
N VAL A 192 -29.90 9.74 -15.93
CA VAL A 192 -28.92 8.95 -15.14
C VAL A 192 -29.48 8.68 -13.74
N GLU A 193 -30.06 9.66 -13.08
CA GLU A 193 -30.66 9.51 -11.75
C GLU A 193 -31.85 8.53 -11.77
N ARG A 194 -32.74 8.63 -12.75
CA ARG A 194 -33.86 7.68 -12.90
C ARG A 194 -33.39 6.25 -13.08
N GLU A 195 -32.40 6.01 -13.95
CA GLU A 195 -31.88 4.65 -14.17
C GLU A 195 -31.10 4.13 -12.96
N THR A 196 -30.38 4.98 -12.24
CA THR A 196 -29.71 4.64 -10.98
C THR A 196 -30.72 4.18 -9.93
N ASN A 197 -31.80 4.95 -9.72
CA ASN A 197 -32.86 4.61 -8.77
C ASN A 197 -33.55 3.30 -9.16
N ARG A 198 -33.82 3.09 -10.45
CA ARG A 198 -34.38 1.82 -10.95
C ARG A 198 -33.46 0.62 -10.67
N LEU A 199 -32.16 0.77 -10.85
CA LEU A 199 -31.18 -0.29 -10.53
C LEU A 199 -31.13 -0.58 -9.03
N LEU A 200 -31.13 0.45 -8.19
CA LEU A 200 -31.16 0.28 -6.72
C LEU A 200 -32.43 -0.45 -6.26
N GLU A 201 -33.59 -0.10 -6.80
CA GLU A 201 -34.84 -0.83 -6.52
C GLU A 201 -34.78 -2.30 -6.96
N THR A 202 -34.18 -2.56 -8.12
CA THR A 202 -34.01 -3.94 -8.64
C THR A 202 -33.07 -4.77 -7.79
N LEU A 203 -32.02 -4.17 -7.25
CA LEU A 203 -31.03 -4.81 -6.37
C LEU A 203 -31.50 -4.91 -4.92
N LYS A 204 -32.65 -4.29 -4.56
CA LYS A 204 -33.19 -4.24 -3.19
C LYS A 204 -32.17 -3.70 -2.18
N LEU A 205 -31.34 -2.73 -2.57
CA LEU A 205 -30.40 -2.00 -1.72
C LEU A 205 -31.05 -0.75 -1.14
#